data_201ddf926f2f4e9a90ff8255f257da1e
#
_entry.id   201ddf926f2f4e9a90ff8255f257da1e
#
_cell.length_a   1.000
_cell.length_b   1.000
_cell.length_c   1.000
_cell.angle_alpha   90.00
_cell.angle_beta   90.00
_cell.angle_gamma   90.00
#
_symmetry.space_group_name_H-M   'P 1'
#
loop_
_entity.id
_entity.type
_entity.pdbx_description
1 polymer ?
#
loop_
_entity_poly.entity_id
_entity_poly.type
_entity_poly.pdbx_seq_one_letter_code
_entity_poly.pdbx_strand_id
1 'polypeptide(L)'
;MSLIQNLRGKQKEITGLRSLLAECPEEKELITMAREELNQALEDEKNLQATLLKALLPKDEADERNCIIELRAGTGGEEASLFAMDLFKMYAPAPNCRLLISNDQTTPANRYEKYTHNKGWTFEVVDISETDMKGYKEATAAISGEGVFGTFKFESGIHRVQRVPVTEKSGRVHTSAVSVAILPQADAVDVELRNEDLKVDTYRSGGSGGQHANTTNSAVRVTHLPSGMTVAIQDERSQHMNKAKALQVICARLYEMERLRVQKSRSKLRAEQIGSGDRSQRIRTYNFPQGRVTDHRVGITHHNINDVMEGEALHVFIDPLLLKEEMENIISFSSAHSI
;
A
#
# COMPACT_ATOMS: atom_id res chain seq x y z
N MET A 1 -16.54 -15.12 -18.48
CA MET A 1 -17.23 -16.13 -19.34
C MET A 1 -16.22 -17.03 -20.05
N SER A 2 -15.15 -16.53 -20.67
CA SER A 2 -14.17 -17.34 -21.42
C SER A 2 -13.41 -18.39 -20.59
N LEU A 3 -12.97 -18.06 -19.37
CA LEU A 3 -12.20 -18.97 -18.50
C LEU A 3 -12.99 -20.24 -18.11
N ILE A 4 -14.28 -20.09 -17.80
CA ILE A 4 -15.16 -21.22 -17.46
C ILE A 4 -15.37 -22.12 -18.67
N GLN A 5 -15.48 -21.53 -19.86
CA GLN A 5 -15.62 -22.31 -21.10
C GLN A 5 -14.34 -23.09 -21.42
N ASN A 6 -13.17 -22.46 -21.23
CA ASN A 6 -11.88 -23.11 -21.42
C ASN A 6 -11.68 -24.26 -20.43
N LEU A 7 -12.04 -24.09 -19.16
CA LEU A 7 -11.95 -25.13 -18.15
C LEU A 7 -12.85 -26.34 -18.52
N ARG A 8 -14.10 -26.07 -18.92
CA ARG A 8 -15.02 -27.13 -19.38
C ARG A 8 -14.52 -27.83 -20.65
N GLY A 9 -13.85 -27.09 -21.55
CA GLY A 9 -13.22 -27.66 -22.75
C GLY A 9 -12.12 -28.65 -22.38
N LYS A 10 -11.19 -28.23 -21.45
CA LYS A 10 -10.12 -29.09 -20.99
C LYS A 10 -10.61 -30.32 -20.20
N GLN A 11 -11.67 -30.19 -19.41
CA GLN A 11 -12.30 -31.34 -18.73
C GLN A 11 -12.89 -32.37 -19.70
N LYS A 12 -13.47 -31.89 -20.81
CA LYS A 12 -13.96 -32.81 -21.88
C LYS A 12 -12.80 -33.51 -22.58
N GLU A 13 -11.71 -32.78 -22.87
CA GLU A 13 -10.49 -33.33 -23.46
C GLU A 13 -9.87 -34.42 -22.57
N ILE A 14 -9.72 -34.17 -21.27
CA ILE A 14 -9.24 -35.14 -20.26
C ILE A 14 -10.15 -36.39 -20.22
N THR A 15 -11.46 -36.18 -20.28
CA THR A 15 -12.43 -37.32 -20.29
C THR A 15 -12.28 -38.13 -21.55
N GLY A 16 -12.11 -37.50 -22.71
CA GLY A 16 -11.87 -38.17 -24.00
C GLY A 16 -10.57 -38.98 -24.01
N LEU A 17 -9.46 -38.38 -23.51
CA LEU A 17 -8.16 -39.07 -23.42
C LEU A 17 -8.21 -40.28 -22.47
N ARG A 18 -8.95 -40.20 -21.37
CA ARG A 18 -9.17 -41.32 -20.46
C ARG A 18 -9.97 -42.44 -21.10
N SER A 19 -10.99 -42.12 -21.90
CA SER A 19 -11.77 -43.12 -22.66
C SER A 19 -10.91 -43.82 -23.71
N LEU A 20 -10.09 -43.07 -24.47
CA LEU A 20 -9.13 -43.61 -25.44
C LEU A 20 -8.13 -44.59 -24.82
N LEU A 21 -7.59 -44.24 -23.64
CA LEU A 21 -6.65 -45.08 -22.90
C LEU A 21 -7.32 -46.37 -22.38
N ALA A 22 -8.64 -46.35 -22.15
CA ALA A 22 -9.42 -47.54 -21.73
C ALA A 22 -9.79 -48.46 -22.88
N GLU A 23 -10.03 -47.90 -24.09
CA GLU A 23 -10.51 -48.64 -25.26
C GLU A 23 -9.40 -49.30 -26.11
N CYS A 24 -8.15 -48.76 -26.07
CA CYS A 24 -7.04 -49.23 -26.90
C CYS A 24 -5.84 -49.72 -26.07
N PRO A 25 -5.89 -50.93 -25.44
CA PRO A 25 -4.80 -51.40 -24.57
C PRO A 25 -3.60 -52.03 -25.31
N GLU A 26 -3.63 -52.20 -26.63
CA GLU A 26 -2.61 -52.97 -27.37
C GLU A 26 -1.53 -52.13 -28.09
N GLU A 27 -1.77 -50.84 -28.38
CA GLU A 27 -0.81 -50.00 -29.11
C GLU A 27 0.07 -49.18 -28.16
N LYS A 28 1.28 -49.70 -27.89
CA LYS A 28 2.20 -49.09 -26.92
C LYS A 28 2.60 -47.64 -27.25
N GLU A 29 2.79 -47.27 -28.52
CA GLU A 29 3.17 -45.90 -28.92
C GLU A 29 2.03 -44.93 -28.72
N LEU A 30 0.80 -45.35 -29.08
CA LEU A 30 -0.40 -44.51 -28.89
C LEU A 30 -0.73 -44.28 -27.43
N ILE A 31 -0.48 -45.30 -26.59
CA ILE A 31 -0.66 -45.20 -25.12
C ILE A 31 0.37 -44.23 -24.51
N THR A 32 1.63 -44.22 -24.96
CA THR A 32 2.63 -43.30 -24.44
C THR A 32 2.30 -41.85 -24.81
N MET A 33 1.93 -41.58 -26.04
CA MET A 33 1.50 -40.25 -26.50
C MET A 33 0.24 -39.78 -25.75
N ALA A 34 -0.79 -40.61 -25.65
CA ALA A 34 -2.02 -40.30 -24.94
C ALA A 34 -1.79 -40.03 -23.43
N ARG A 35 -0.81 -40.71 -22.81
CA ARG A 35 -0.42 -40.42 -21.41
C ARG A 35 0.31 -39.10 -21.26
N GLU A 36 1.17 -38.74 -22.18
CA GLU A 36 1.86 -37.43 -22.18
C GLU A 36 0.85 -36.30 -22.37
N GLU A 37 -0.05 -36.41 -23.35
CA GLU A 37 -1.13 -35.46 -23.56
C GLU A 37 -2.08 -35.36 -22.35
N LEU A 38 -2.42 -36.50 -21.70
CA LEU A 38 -3.22 -36.50 -20.50
C LEU A 38 -2.54 -35.75 -19.35
N ASN A 39 -1.24 -35.95 -19.14
CA ASN A 39 -0.47 -35.28 -18.11
C ASN A 39 -0.43 -33.77 -18.38
N GLN A 40 -0.21 -33.37 -19.62
CA GLN A 40 -0.23 -31.96 -20.03
C GLN A 40 -1.63 -31.33 -19.82
N ALA A 41 -2.69 -32.02 -20.22
CA ALA A 41 -4.05 -31.54 -20.05
C ALA A 41 -4.47 -31.41 -18.58
N LEU A 42 -3.98 -32.30 -17.70
CA LEU A 42 -4.20 -32.23 -16.25
C LEU A 42 -3.45 -31.03 -15.63
N GLU A 43 -2.26 -30.72 -16.11
CA GLU A 43 -1.49 -29.57 -15.66
C GLU A 43 -2.16 -28.25 -16.13
N ASP A 44 -2.63 -28.22 -17.38
CA ASP A 44 -3.41 -27.10 -17.92
C ASP A 44 -4.73 -26.90 -17.14
N GLU A 45 -5.46 -27.98 -16.81
CA GLU A 45 -6.66 -27.90 -15.99
C GLU A 45 -6.37 -27.28 -14.62
N LYS A 46 -5.29 -27.72 -13.96
CA LYS A 46 -4.86 -27.20 -12.67
C LYS A 46 -4.52 -25.71 -12.71
N ASN A 47 -3.83 -25.29 -13.76
CA ASN A 47 -3.48 -23.89 -14.00
C ASN A 47 -4.72 -23.03 -14.28
N LEU A 48 -5.67 -23.54 -15.07
CA LEU A 48 -6.95 -22.88 -15.34
C LEU A 48 -7.83 -22.77 -14.09
N GLN A 49 -7.87 -23.81 -13.24
CA GLN A 49 -8.58 -23.79 -11.97
C GLN A 49 -7.98 -22.73 -11.02
N ALA A 50 -6.64 -22.67 -10.92
CA ALA A 50 -5.96 -21.67 -10.11
C ALA A 50 -6.24 -20.23 -10.62
N THR A 51 -6.22 -20.03 -11.94
CA THR A 51 -6.53 -18.74 -12.56
C THR A 51 -8.00 -18.34 -12.33
N LEU A 52 -8.91 -19.29 -12.41
CA LEU A 52 -10.34 -19.05 -12.15
C LEU A 52 -10.57 -18.69 -10.67
N LEU A 53 -9.94 -19.41 -9.74
CA LEU A 53 -10.00 -19.08 -8.32
C LEU A 53 -9.47 -17.68 -8.03
N LYS A 54 -8.33 -17.31 -8.62
CA LYS A 54 -7.78 -15.94 -8.51
C LYS A 54 -8.75 -14.88 -9.03
N ALA A 55 -9.46 -15.17 -10.13
CA ALA A 55 -10.43 -14.25 -10.72
C ALA A 55 -11.74 -14.13 -9.90
N LEU A 56 -12.04 -15.11 -9.06
CA LEU A 56 -13.23 -15.13 -8.18
C LEU A 56 -12.96 -14.52 -6.80
N LEU A 57 -11.68 -14.39 -6.39
CA LEU A 57 -11.34 -13.75 -5.14
C LEU A 57 -11.70 -12.26 -5.20
N PRO A 58 -12.33 -11.72 -4.16
CA PRO A 58 -12.55 -10.29 -4.07
C PRO A 58 -11.19 -9.59 -4.05
N LYS A 59 -10.93 -8.75 -5.05
CA LYS A 59 -9.75 -7.90 -5.06
C LYS A 59 -9.91 -6.83 -3.98
N ASP A 60 -8.87 -6.61 -3.19
CA ASP A 60 -8.84 -5.47 -2.30
C ASP A 60 -8.64 -4.20 -3.16
N GLU A 61 -9.62 -3.30 -3.13
CA GLU A 61 -9.54 -2.02 -3.85
C GLU A 61 -8.32 -1.19 -3.41
N ALA A 62 -7.82 -1.42 -2.21
CA ALA A 62 -6.62 -0.75 -1.72
C ALA A 62 -5.37 -1.19 -2.49
N ASP A 63 -5.31 -2.44 -2.97
CA ASP A 63 -4.13 -2.99 -3.66
C ASP A 63 -3.85 -2.29 -5.01
N GLU A 64 -4.88 -1.76 -5.66
CA GLU A 64 -4.75 -1.02 -6.93
C GLU A 64 -4.33 0.45 -6.75
N ARG A 65 -4.35 0.96 -5.51
CA ARG A 65 -4.02 2.36 -5.21
C ARG A 65 -2.53 2.65 -5.26
N ASN A 66 -2.22 3.92 -5.43
CA ASN A 66 -0.89 4.45 -5.19
C ASN A 66 -0.52 4.31 -3.72
N CYS A 67 0.77 4.32 -3.40
CA CYS A 67 1.22 4.24 -2.01
C CYS A 67 2.16 5.39 -1.63
N ILE A 68 2.22 5.63 -0.32
CA ILE A 68 3.20 6.48 0.32
C ILE A 68 4.11 5.57 1.15
N ILE A 69 5.41 5.60 0.86
CA ILE A 69 6.43 4.93 1.65
C ILE A 69 7.05 5.91 2.63
N GLU A 70 7.10 5.54 3.90
CA GLU A 70 7.76 6.31 4.96
C GLU A 70 8.83 5.44 5.62
N LEU A 71 10.06 5.92 5.62
CA LEU A 71 11.18 5.30 6.32
C LEU A 71 11.55 6.16 7.52
N ARG A 72 11.76 5.53 8.67
CA ARG A 72 12.23 6.17 9.89
C ARG A 72 13.38 5.39 10.49
N ALA A 73 14.47 6.10 10.77
CA ALA A 73 15.57 5.53 11.54
C ALA A 73 15.07 5.14 12.94
N GLY A 74 15.25 3.87 13.28
CA GLY A 74 14.87 3.32 14.58
C GLY A 74 16.06 3.23 15.51
N THR A 75 16.16 2.09 16.22
CA THR A 75 17.26 1.85 17.17
C THR A 75 18.59 1.66 16.45
N GLY A 76 19.59 2.49 16.75
CA GLY A 76 20.95 2.37 16.15
C GLY A 76 21.62 3.73 15.90
N GLY A 77 20.94 4.85 16.23
CA GLY A 77 21.51 6.20 16.09
C GLY A 77 21.88 6.52 14.64
N GLU A 78 23.07 7.05 14.42
CA GLU A 78 23.56 7.48 13.09
C GLU A 78 23.60 6.32 12.07
N GLU A 79 23.93 5.11 12.52
CA GLU A 79 23.95 3.92 11.66
C GLU A 79 22.56 3.57 11.12
N ALA A 80 21.51 3.71 11.94
CA ALA A 80 20.15 3.53 11.50
C ALA A 80 19.75 4.57 10.44
N SER A 81 20.22 5.80 10.57
CA SER A 81 19.95 6.87 9.60
C SER A 81 20.67 6.65 8.27
N LEU A 82 21.91 6.16 8.30
CA LEU A 82 22.64 5.77 7.09
C LEU A 82 21.97 4.58 6.38
N PHE A 83 21.51 3.59 7.15
CA PHE A 83 20.80 2.46 6.57
C PHE A 83 19.42 2.84 6.03
N ALA A 84 18.73 3.81 6.66
CA ALA A 84 17.48 4.35 6.11
C ALA A 84 17.71 5.02 4.76
N MET A 85 18.82 5.73 4.57
CA MET A 85 19.21 6.29 3.29
C MET A 85 19.49 5.18 2.25
N ASP A 86 20.19 4.11 2.64
CA ASP A 86 20.48 2.98 1.74
C ASP A 86 19.18 2.27 1.32
N LEU A 87 18.24 2.02 2.25
CA LEU A 87 16.94 1.45 1.95
C LEU A 87 16.10 2.36 1.05
N PHE A 88 16.12 3.67 1.32
CA PHE A 88 15.39 4.62 0.49
C PHE A 88 15.89 4.58 -0.96
N LYS A 89 17.21 4.53 -1.15
CA LYS A 89 17.82 4.38 -2.48
C LYS A 89 17.48 3.05 -3.16
N MET A 90 17.29 1.98 -2.39
CA MET A 90 16.85 0.68 -2.91
C MET A 90 15.46 0.75 -3.56
N TYR A 91 14.56 1.56 -3.00
CA TYR A 91 13.21 1.75 -3.52
C TYR A 91 13.12 2.85 -4.59
N ALA A 92 14.00 3.85 -4.53
CA ALA A 92 13.99 4.99 -5.43
C ALA A 92 14.55 4.64 -6.83
N PRO A 93 13.99 5.18 -7.92
CA PRO A 93 14.61 5.13 -9.23
C PRO A 93 15.89 6.00 -9.24
N ALA A 94 16.80 5.73 -10.19
CA ALA A 94 17.97 6.54 -10.39
C ALA A 94 17.68 8.00 -10.75
N PRO A 95 18.70 8.86 -10.75
CA PRO A 95 18.64 10.32 -10.53
C PRO A 95 18.09 11.16 -11.68
N ASN A 96 17.04 10.72 -12.36
CA ASN A 96 16.20 11.61 -13.17
C ASN A 96 14.95 12.09 -12.39
N CYS A 97 14.80 11.68 -11.12
CA CYS A 97 13.86 12.32 -10.23
C CYS A 97 14.36 13.75 -9.98
N ARG A 98 13.65 14.75 -10.52
CA ARG A 98 13.91 16.18 -10.28
C ARG A 98 13.87 16.44 -8.77
N LEU A 99 15.00 16.23 -8.13
CA LEU A 99 15.28 16.86 -6.85
C LEU A 99 15.35 18.38 -7.12
N LEU A 100 14.30 19.07 -6.77
CA LEU A 100 14.26 20.55 -6.72
C LEU A 100 15.11 21.10 -5.57
N ILE A 101 16.22 20.45 -5.20
CA ILE A 101 17.12 20.96 -4.16
C ILE A 101 18.57 20.71 -4.58
N SER A 102 19.22 21.86 -4.88
CA SER A 102 20.65 22.14 -4.96
C SER A 102 21.50 21.53 -6.09
N ASN A 103 22.10 22.49 -6.80
CA ASN A 103 23.22 22.34 -7.73
C ASN A 103 24.45 21.73 -7.04
N ASP A 104 24.65 20.43 -7.13
CA ASP A 104 25.99 19.88 -6.98
C ASP A 104 26.21 18.75 -7.99
N GLN A 105 26.99 19.08 -9.02
CA GLN A 105 27.31 18.22 -10.18
C GLN A 105 28.54 17.37 -9.87
N THR A 106 28.50 16.41 -8.96
CA THR A 106 29.59 15.42 -8.91
C THR A 106 29.19 14.17 -8.10
N THR A 107 28.39 13.28 -8.68
CA THR A 107 28.39 11.87 -8.28
C THR A 107 28.02 10.98 -9.47
N PRO A 108 28.69 9.84 -9.68
CA PRO A 108 28.47 8.99 -10.85
C PRO A 108 27.10 8.31 -10.78
N ALA A 109 26.19 8.82 -11.58
CA ALA A 109 24.75 8.58 -11.59
C ALA A 109 24.34 7.39 -12.47
N ASN A 110 24.94 6.21 -12.37
CA ASN A 110 24.68 5.18 -13.38
C ASN A 110 24.40 3.76 -12.88
N ARG A 111 23.94 3.53 -11.63
CA ARG A 111 23.74 2.14 -11.17
C ARG A 111 22.44 1.80 -10.43
N TYR A 112 21.49 2.70 -10.26
CA TYR A 112 20.35 2.47 -9.34
C TYR A 112 18.98 2.64 -9.99
N GLU A 113 18.74 1.90 -11.06
CA GLU A 113 17.55 2.11 -11.92
C GLU A 113 16.65 0.88 -12.00
N LYS A 114 16.15 0.24 -10.91
CA LYS A 114 15.58 -1.02 -11.37
C LYS A 114 14.20 -1.43 -10.87
N TYR A 115 13.84 -1.38 -9.60
CA TYR A 115 12.60 -2.03 -9.24
C TYR A 115 11.34 -1.26 -9.66
N THR A 116 11.26 0.02 -9.36
CA THR A 116 10.10 0.85 -9.76
C THR A 116 10.08 1.15 -11.25
N HIS A 117 11.26 1.36 -11.87
CA HIS A 117 11.37 1.61 -13.30
C HIS A 117 11.00 0.38 -14.14
N ASN A 118 11.45 -0.82 -13.75
CA ASN A 118 11.12 -2.08 -14.45
C ASN A 118 9.61 -2.39 -14.42
N LYS A 119 8.89 -1.87 -13.43
CA LYS A 119 7.43 -1.98 -13.30
C LYS A 119 6.68 -0.79 -13.95
N GLY A 120 7.39 0.21 -14.47
CA GLY A 120 6.77 1.42 -15.05
C GLY A 120 6.13 2.35 -14.02
N TRP A 121 6.56 2.27 -12.75
CA TRP A 121 6.03 3.10 -11.66
C TRP A 121 6.78 4.42 -11.55
N THR A 122 6.07 5.48 -11.17
CA THR A 122 6.67 6.78 -10.87
C THR A 122 6.96 6.89 -9.38
N PHE A 123 8.14 7.42 -9.04
CA PHE A 123 8.59 7.63 -7.67
C PHE A 123 8.84 9.12 -7.45
N GLU A 124 8.16 9.72 -6.49
CA GLU A 124 8.25 11.14 -6.17
C GLU A 124 8.64 11.32 -4.71
N VAL A 125 9.72 12.02 -4.46
CA VAL A 125 10.16 12.34 -3.10
C VAL A 125 9.29 13.45 -2.53
N VAL A 126 8.65 13.17 -1.40
CA VAL A 126 7.75 14.12 -0.71
C VAL A 126 8.52 14.93 0.33
N ASP A 127 9.27 14.24 1.19
CA ASP A 127 10.02 14.88 2.26
C ASP A 127 11.22 14.04 2.69
N ILE A 128 12.34 14.70 3.02
CA ILE A 128 13.54 14.06 3.56
C ILE A 128 14.08 14.91 4.70
N SER A 129 14.23 14.29 5.88
CA SER A 129 14.92 14.87 7.02
C SER A 129 16.29 14.22 7.15
N GLU A 130 17.34 14.98 6.81
CA GLU A 130 18.73 14.52 6.87
C GLU A 130 19.33 14.69 8.28
N THR A 131 20.33 13.86 8.58
CA THR A 131 21.19 14.00 9.77
C THR A 131 22.53 14.64 9.39
N ASP A 132 23.29 15.11 10.37
CA ASP A 132 24.61 15.74 10.18
C ASP A 132 25.59 14.84 9.39
N MET A 133 25.43 13.53 9.47
CA MET A 133 26.23 12.53 8.75
C MET A 133 25.65 12.16 7.39
N LYS A 134 24.74 12.96 6.81
CA LYS A 134 24.04 12.72 5.54
C LYS A 134 23.20 11.44 5.50
N GLY A 135 22.87 10.87 6.64
CA GLY A 135 21.87 9.81 6.74
C GLY A 135 20.45 10.38 6.78
N TYR A 136 19.41 9.56 6.58
CA TYR A 136 18.02 9.98 6.66
C TYR A 136 17.42 9.62 8.02
N LYS A 137 16.99 10.64 8.78
CA LYS A 137 16.22 10.44 10.01
C LYS A 137 14.81 9.99 9.67
N GLU A 138 14.23 10.65 8.69
CA GLU A 138 12.93 10.34 8.14
C GLU A 138 12.95 10.64 6.63
N ALA A 139 12.35 9.77 5.83
CA ALA A 139 12.21 9.98 4.40
C ALA A 139 10.85 9.49 3.94
N THR A 140 10.15 10.28 3.16
CA THR A 140 8.81 10.00 2.64
C THR A 140 8.81 10.16 1.13
N ALA A 141 8.26 9.16 0.42
CA ALA A 141 8.06 9.25 -1.02
C ALA A 141 6.66 8.74 -1.41
N ALA A 142 6.12 9.28 -2.48
CA ALA A 142 4.92 8.79 -3.13
C ALA A 142 5.31 7.91 -4.32
N ILE A 143 4.66 6.77 -4.44
CA ILE A 143 4.85 5.84 -5.55
C ILE A 143 3.52 5.67 -6.26
N SER A 144 3.48 5.95 -7.56
CA SER A 144 2.27 5.91 -8.38
C SER A 144 2.41 4.91 -9.52
N GLY A 145 1.36 4.14 -9.75
CA GLY A 145 1.28 3.12 -10.79
C GLY A 145 0.26 2.04 -10.46
N GLU A 146 0.08 1.11 -11.37
CA GLU A 146 -0.88 0.02 -11.21
C GLU A 146 -0.37 -1.03 -10.21
N GLY A 147 -1.19 -1.37 -9.19
CA GLY A 147 -0.89 -2.42 -8.21
C GLY A 147 0.28 -2.12 -7.27
N VAL A 148 0.66 -0.85 -7.11
CA VAL A 148 1.82 -0.43 -6.31
C VAL A 148 1.62 -0.81 -4.85
N PHE A 149 0.48 -0.44 -4.24
CA PHE A 149 0.23 -0.74 -2.82
C PHE A 149 0.21 -2.25 -2.57
N GLY A 150 -0.46 -3.02 -3.42
CA GLY A 150 -0.53 -4.48 -3.33
C GLY A 150 0.85 -5.16 -3.30
N THR A 151 1.83 -4.58 -4.01
CA THR A 151 3.21 -5.09 -4.04
C THR A 151 4.02 -4.60 -2.83
N PHE A 152 3.98 -3.29 -2.54
CA PHE A 152 4.81 -2.70 -1.48
C PHE A 152 4.28 -2.95 -0.06
N LYS A 153 3.01 -3.29 0.15
CA LYS A 153 2.44 -3.58 1.49
C LYS A 153 3.29 -4.58 2.29
N PHE A 154 3.96 -5.49 1.60
CA PHE A 154 4.86 -6.48 2.23
C PHE A 154 6.22 -5.91 2.68
N GLU A 155 6.59 -4.72 2.27
CA GLU A 155 7.80 -4.05 2.75
C GLU A 155 7.57 -3.31 4.07
N SER A 156 6.32 -3.23 4.54
CA SER A 156 5.99 -2.58 5.81
C SER A 156 6.46 -3.42 7.00
N GLY A 157 7.15 -2.76 7.95
CA GLY A 157 7.67 -3.38 9.17
C GLY A 157 9.08 -2.94 9.53
N ILE A 158 9.76 -3.75 10.33
CA ILE A 158 11.11 -3.43 10.84
C ILE A 158 12.17 -4.16 10.03
N HIS A 159 13.05 -3.40 9.40
CA HIS A 159 14.22 -3.87 8.67
C HIS A 159 15.45 -3.77 9.56
N ARG A 160 16.07 -4.90 9.84
CA ARG A 160 17.26 -4.99 10.70
C ARG A 160 18.52 -5.08 9.86
N VAL A 161 19.51 -4.27 10.16
CA VAL A 161 20.84 -4.32 9.54
C VAL A 161 21.88 -4.78 10.55
N GLN A 162 22.82 -5.58 10.07
CA GLN A 162 24.00 -6.01 10.79
C GLN A 162 25.22 -5.69 9.92
N ARG A 163 25.95 -4.63 10.27
CA ARG A 163 27.20 -4.23 9.61
C ARG A 163 28.12 -3.51 10.60
N VAL A 164 29.37 -3.35 10.20
CA VAL A 164 30.30 -2.46 10.92
C VAL A 164 29.99 -1.03 10.49
N PRO A 165 29.54 -0.14 11.40
CA PRO A 165 29.27 1.24 11.07
C PRO A 165 30.54 1.97 10.58
N VAL A 166 30.36 2.98 9.74
CA VAL A 166 31.48 3.88 9.33
C VAL A 166 32.07 4.61 10.52
N THR A 167 31.28 4.83 11.57
CA THR A 167 31.67 5.50 12.82
C THR A 167 32.43 4.58 13.79
N GLU A 168 32.46 3.26 13.55
CA GLU A 168 33.06 2.28 14.46
C GLU A 168 34.54 2.05 14.13
N LYS A 169 35.43 2.40 15.05
CA LYS A 169 36.89 2.25 14.88
C LYS A 169 37.41 0.85 15.23
N SER A 170 36.64 0.10 16.04
CA SER A 170 37.08 -1.23 16.56
C SER A 170 36.63 -2.39 15.66
N GLY A 171 35.99 -2.15 14.54
CA GLY A 171 35.51 -3.19 13.62
C GLY A 171 34.37 -4.04 14.17
N ARG A 172 33.65 -3.59 15.20
CA ARG A 172 32.54 -4.33 15.80
C ARG A 172 31.30 -4.24 14.93
N VAL A 173 30.63 -5.38 14.75
CA VAL A 173 29.33 -5.43 14.06
C VAL A 173 28.25 -4.86 14.95
N HIS A 174 27.58 -3.81 14.49
CA HIS A 174 26.42 -3.24 15.17
C HIS A 174 25.13 -3.75 14.55
N THR A 175 24.08 -3.78 15.36
CA THR A 175 22.73 -4.13 14.91
C THR A 175 21.86 -2.89 15.00
N SER A 176 21.42 -2.38 13.87
CA SER A 176 20.53 -1.23 13.75
C SER A 176 19.20 -1.64 13.11
N ALA A 177 18.19 -0.82 13.29
CA ALA A 177 16.86 -1.07 12.75
C ALA A 177 16.27 0.20 12.12
N VAL A 178 15.54 0.00 11.02
CA VAL A 178 14.77 1.03 10.34
C VAL A 178 13.33 0.54 10.26
N SER A 179 12.38 1.39 10.56
CA SER A 179 10.96 1.12 10.35
C SER A 179 10.52 1.66 9.00
N VAL A 180 9.82 0.82 8.25
CA VAL A 180 9.20 1.15 6.97
C VAL A 180 7.69 1.07 7.15
N ALA A 181 6.96 2.12 6.79
CA ALA A 181 5.51 2.12 6.74
C ALA A 181 5.05 2.34 5.29
N ILE A 182 4.09 1.54 4.86
CA ILE A 182 3.47 1.65 3.54
C ILE A 182 2.02 2.01 3.75
N LEU A 183 1.62 3.17 3.28
CA LEU A 183 0.27 3.69 3.42
C LEU A 183 -0.38 3.82 2.05
N PRO A 184 -1.64 3.39 1.88
CA PRO A 184 -2.34 3.66 0.64
C PRO A 184 -2.55 5.17 0.51
N GLN A 185 -2.34 5.70 -0.69
CA GLN A 185 -2.65 7.08 -0.98
C GLN A 185 -4.18 7.24 -0.93
N ALA A 186 -4.67 8.08 -0.03
CA ALA A 186 -6.09 8.39 -0.01
C ALA A 186 -6.40 9.36 -1.16
N ASP A 187 -7.53 9.13 -1.78
CA ASP A 187 -8.11 10.07 -2.72
C ASP A 187 -8.37 11.42 -2.02
N ALA A 188 -8.44 12.50 -2.81
CA ALA A 188 -8.78 13.81 -2.26
C ALA A 188 -10.10 13.70 -1.50
N VAL A 189 -10.13 14.28 -0.30
CA VAL A 189 -11.37 14.33 0.50
C VAL A 189 -12.32 15.28 -0.19
N ASP A 190 -13.28 14.73 -0.92
CA ASP A 190 -14.34 15.49 -1.56
C ASP A 190 -15.59 15.42 -0.67
N VAL A 191 -16.02 16.56 -0.15
CA VAL A 191 -17.24 16.65 0.68
C VAL A 191 -18.35 17.24 -0.18
N GLU A 192 -19.19 16.38 -0.74
CA GLU A 192 -20.40 16.80 -1.41
C GLU A 192 -21.50 17.08 -0.38
N LEU A 193 -21.96 18.33 -0.34
CA LEU A 193 -23.16 18.70 0.42
C LEU A 193 -24.41 18.48 -0.43
N ARG A 194 -25.14 17.41 -0.14
CA ARG A 194 -26.44 17.17 -0.75
C ARG A 194 -27.52 17.96 -0.01
N ASN A 195 -28.39 18.64 -0.75
CA ASN A 195 -29.47 19.40 -0.14
C ASN A 195 -30.44 18.52 0.69
N GLU A 196 -30.54 17.25 0.36
CA GLU A 196 -31.36 16.25 1.05
C GLU A 196 -30.87 15.96 2.47
N ASP A 197 -29.54 16.10 2.68
CA ASP A 197 -28.86 15.85 3.95
C ASP A 197 -28.87 17.07 4.88
N LEU A 198 -29.43 18.19 4.41
CA LEU A 198 -29.41 19.46 5.13
C LEU A 198 -30.79 19.83 5.63
N LYS A 199 -30.93 19.95 6.94
CA LYS A 199 -32.10 20.57 7.56
C LYS A 199 -31.81 22.04 7.86
N VAL A 200 -32.61 22.95 7.31
CA VAL A 200 -32.45 24.39 7.48
C VAL A 200 -33.62 24.92 8.30
N ASP A 201 -33.31 25.37 9.49
CA ASP A 201 -34.30 26.00 10.40
C ASP A 201 -34.01 27.52 10.49
N THR A 202 -35.06 28.33 10.41
CA THR A 202 -34.98 29.78 10.56
C THR A 202 -35.60 30.22 11.87
N TYR A 203 -34.96 31.17 12.54
CA TYR A 203 -35.42 31.67 13.82
C TYR A 203 -35.08 33.17 14.01
N ARG A 204 -35.60 33.76 15.07
CA ARG A 204 -35.31 35.18 15.39
C ARG A 204 -33.89 35.30 15.96
N SER A 205 -33.17 36.32 15.53
CA SER A 205 -31.84 36.60 16.08
C SER A 205 -31.91 37.00 17.55
N GLY A 206 -31.05 36.41 18.38
CA GLY A 206 -30.94 36.78 19.80
C GLY A 206 -29.93 37.93 19.98
N GLY A 207 -30.17 38.83 20.94
CA GLY A 207 -29.26 39.91 21.29
C GLY A 207 -30.00 41.18 21.75
N SER A 208 -29.29 42.26 22.08
CA SER A 208 -29.85 43.59 22.39
C SER A 208 -30.46 44.19 21.12
N GLY A 209 -31.68 43.77 20.81
CA GLY A 209 -32.32 43.99 19.52
C GLY A 209 -33.07 45.30 19.37
N GLY A 210 -33.17 45.73 18.12
CA GLY A 210 -34.15 46.72 17.66
C GLY A 210 -35.39 46.03 17.07
N GLN A 211 -36.33 46.81 16.57
CA GLN A 211 -37.62 46.31 16.03
C GLN A 211 -37.45 45.25 14.93
N HIS A 212 -36.36 45.31 14.15
CA HIS A 212 -36.06 44.34 13.07
C HIS A 212 -35.72 42.93 13.62
N ALA A 213 -34.87 42.87 14.67
CA ALA A 213 -34.47 41.58 15.26
C ALA A 213 -35.62 40.83 15.91
N ASN A 214 -36.59 41.55 16.44
CA ASN A 214 -37.75 40.99 17.14
C ASN A 214 -38.89 40.55 16.20
N THR A 215 -38.91 41.04 14.94
CA THR A 215 -39.99 40.78 13.98
C THR A 215 -39.60 39.84 12.84
N THR A 216 -38.32 39.79 12.46
CA THR A 216 -37.86 38.99 11.32
C THR A 216 -37.04 37.76 11.74
N ASN A 217 -37.32 36.61 11.10
CA ASN A 217 -36.53 35.37 11.28
C ASN A 217 -35.27 35.41 10.40
N SER A 218 -34.32 36.27 10.77
CA SER A 218 -33.08 36.44 10.01
C SER A 218 -31.99 35.41 10.35
N ALA A 219 -32.03 34.83 11.55
CA ALA A 219 -31.08 33.80 11.97
C ALA A 219 -31.39 32.45 11.31
N VAL A 220 -30.34 31.75 10.94
CA VAL A 220 -30.42 30.46 10.26
C VAL A 220 -29.60 29.42 11.02
N ARG A 221 -30.19 28.25 11.21
CA ARG A 221 -29.53 27.04 11.71
C ARG A 221 -29.55 26.00 10.63
N VAL A 222 -28.38 25.51 10.27
CA VAL A 222 -28.21 24.40 9.31
C VAL A 222 -27.69 23.18 10.07
N THR A 223 -28.42 22.07 9.92
CA THR A 223 -28.01 20.79 10.53
C THR A 223 -27.76 19.78 9.41
N HIS A 224 -26.59 19.19 9.40
CA HIS A 224 -26.26 18.07 8.51
C HIS A 224 -26.72 16.79 9.16
N LEU A 225 -27.76 16.15 8.61
CA LEU A 225 -28.46 15.00 9.19
C LEU A 225 -27.56 13.79 9.42
N PRO A 226 -26.69 13.36 8.45
CA PRO A 226 -25.86 12.17 8.64
C PRO A 226 -24.81 12.31 9.75
N SER A 227 -24.21 13.51 9.92
CA SER A 227 -23.18 13.74 10.93
C SER A 227 -23.72 14.35 12.24
N GLY A 228 -24.96 14.82 12.25
CA GLY A 228 -25.56 15.55 13.37
C GLY A 228 -24.94 16.94 13.63
N MET A 229 -24.04 17.40 12.74
CA MET A 229 -23.36 18.67 12.90
C MET A 229 -24.31 19.83 12.66
N THR A 230 -24.30 20.79 13.58
CA THR A 230 -25.18 21.96 13.51
C THR A 230 -24.38 23.25 13.53
N VAL A 231 -24.75 24.18 12.65
CA VAL A 231 -24.18 25.51 12.56
C VAL A 231 -25.32 26.54 12.62
N ALA A 232 -25.20 27.53 13.48
CA ALA A 232 -26.17 28.62 13.61
C ALA A 232 -25.48 29.95 13.33
N ILE A 233 -26.01 30.74 12.41
CA ILE A 233 -25.49 32.06 12.00
C ILE A 233 -26.59 33.10 12.10
N GLN A 234 -26.25 34.24 12.71
CA GLN A 234 -27.19 35.39 12.93
C GLN A 234 -26.52 36.76 12.72
N ASP A 235 -25.36 36.77 12.00
CA ASP A 235 -24.48 37.95 11.89
C ASP A 235 -25.06 39.03 10.97
N GLU A 236 -25.78 38.60 9.95
CA GLU A 236 -26.29 39.48 8.90
C GLU A 236 -27.79 39.76 9.06
N ARG A 237 -28.23 40.92 8.55
CA ARG A 237 -29.65 41.28 8.51
C ARG A 237 -30.47 40.39 7.53
N SER A 238 -29.81 39.89 6.50
CA SER A 238 -30.43 39.06 5.44
C SER A 238 -30.38 37.58 5.81
N GLN A 239 -31.52 36.92 5.84
CA GLN A 239 -31.65 35.48 6.01
C GLN A 239 -30.85 34.70 4.92
N HIS A 240 -30.88 35.17 3.67
CA HIS A 240 -30.14 34.54 2.56
C HIS A 240 -28.63 34.58 2.76
N MET A 241 -28.10 35.72 3.27
CA MET A 241 -26.67 35.85 3.57
C MET A 241 -26.27 34.93 4.74
N ASN A 242 -27.07 34.86 5.78
CA ASN A 242 -26.85 33.96 6.91
C ASN A 242 -26.90 32.48 6.46
N LYS A 243 -27.82 32.10 5.56
CA LYS A 243 -27.89 30.76 4.98
C LYS A 243 -26.63 30.45 4.18
N ALA A 244 -26.19 31.33 3.31
CA ALA A 244 -24.97 31.14 2.50
C ALA A 244 -23.73 30.94 3.39
N LYS A 245 -23.56 31.82 4.42
CA LYS A 245 -22.48 31.69 5.41
C LYS A 245 -22.58 30.37 6.18
N ALA A 246 -23.77 29.96 6.61
CA ALA A 246 -23.97 28.72 7.35
C ALA A 246 -23.58 27.49 6.52
N LEU A 247 -23.91 27.48 5.22
CA LEU A 247 -23.51 26.43 4.30
C LEU A 247 -21.98 26.38 4.09
N GLN A 248 -21.32 27.52 3.97
CA GLN A 248 -19.85 27.58 3.88
C GLN A 248 -19.20 27.04 5.17
N VAL A 249 -19.68 27.45 6.33
CA VAL A 249 -19.11 27.03 7.63
C VAL A 249 -19.34 25.52 7.85
N ILE A 250 -20.52 25.00 7.51
CA ILE A 250 -20.80 23.57 7.69
C ILE A 250 -19.93 22.72 6.73
N CYS A 251 -19.75 23.17 5.49
CA CYS A 251 -18.86 22.55 4.53
C CYS A 251 -17.40 22.48 5.06
N ALA A 252 -16.88 23.60 5.55
CA ALA A 252 -15.55 23.66 6.12
C ALA A 252 -15.37 22.75 7.35
N ARG A 253 -16.38 22.67 8.22
CA ARG A 253 -16.34 21.77 9.38
C ARG A 253 -16.45 20.30 9.02
N LEU A 254 -17.26 19.95 8.03
CA LEU A 254 -17.35 18.57 7.52
C LEU A 254 -16.05 18.15 6.86
N TYR A 255 -15.45 19.03 6.06
CA TYR A 255 -14.12 18.78 5.47
C TYR A 255 -13.05 18.54 6.55
N GLU A 256 -13.01 19.38 7.58
CA GLU A 256 -12.05 19.21 8.69
C GLU A 256 -12.29 17.91 9.47
N MET A 257 -13.56 17.55 9.71
CA MET A 257 -13.90 16.29 10.36
C MET A 257 -13.43 15.08 9.56
N GLU A 258 -13.67 15.07 8.25
CA GLU A 258 -13.26 13.97 7.39
C GLU A 258 -11.73 13.92 7.22
N ARG A 259 -11.08 15.06 7.11
CA ARG A 259 -9.61 15.18 7.13
C ARG A 259 -9.01 14.57 8.41
N LEU A 260 -9.57 14.90 9.58
CA LEU A 260 -9.14 14.33 10.87
C LEU A 260 -9.40 12.82 10.94
N ARG A 261 -10.50 12.33 10.38
CA ARG A 261 -10.82 10.91 10.30
C ARG A 261 -9.79 10.15 9.48
N VAL A 262 -9.48 10.64 8.28
CA VAL A 262 -8.45 10.06 7.41
C VAL A 262 -7.08 10.09 8.09
N GLN A 263 -6.72 11.20 8.75
CA GLN A 263 -5.46 11.32 9.48
C GLN A 263 -5.36 10.32 10.65
N LYS A 264 -6.44 10.14 11.42
CA LYS A 264 -6.48 9.14 12.51
C LYS A 264 -6.36 7.72 11.98
N SER A 265 -7.04 7.40 10.88
CA SER A 265 -6.96 6.10 10.22
C SER A 265 -5.53 5.79 9.75
N ARG A 266 -4.87 6.75 9.09
CA ARG A 266 -3.45 6.62 8.68
C ARG A 266 -2.52 6.45 9.88
N SER A 267 -2.72 7.22 10.96
CA SER A 267 -1.91 7.09 12.17
C SER A 267 -2.07 5.73 12.83
N LYS A 268 -3.30 5.18 12.83
CA LYS A 268 -3.58 3.84 13.35
C LYS A 268 -2.89 2.76 12.52
N LEU A 269 -3.04 2.79 11.19
CA LEU A 269 -2.38 1.86 10.28
C LEU A 269 -0.85 1.90 10.44
N ARG A 270 -0.26 3.10 10.53
CA ARG A 270 1.18 3.27 10.77
C ARG A 270 1.60 2.64 12.11
N ALA A 271 0.85 2.85 13.17
CA ALA A 271 1.14 2.28 14.48
C ALA A 271 1.05 0.74 14.47
N GLU A 272 0.08 0.17 13.77
CA GLU A 272 -0.07 -1.27 13.61
C GLU A 272 1.09 -1.89 12.81
N GLN A 273 1.55 -1.23 11.73
CA GLN A 273 2.65 -1.71 10.90
C GLN A 273 4.03 -1.65 11.60
N ILE A 274 4.27 -0.60 12.38
CA ILE A 274 5.57 -0.37 13.03
C ILE A 274 5.65 -1.12 14.38
N GLY A 275 4.51 -1.38 15.03
CA GLY A 275 4.46 -1.99 16.36
C GLY A 275 5.26 -1.17 17.39
N SER A 276 6.04 -1.85 18.22
CA SER A 276 6.90 -1.20 19.23
C SER A 276 8.21 -0.62 18.68
N GLY A 277 8.53 -0.85 17.40
CA GLY A 277 9.82 -0.44 16.81
C GLY A 277 11.02 -1.26 17.32
N ASP A 278 10.79 -2.36 18.05
CA ASP A 278 11.84 -3.17 18.63
C ASP A 278 12.50 -4.08 17.56
N ARG A 279 13.81 -4.29 17.72
CA ARG A 279 14.62 -5.18 16.87
C ARG A 279 14.12 -6.62 16.81
N SER A 280 13.34 -7.05 17.79
CA SER A 280 12.74 -8.38 17.88
C SER A 280 11.63 -8.61 16.84
N GLN A 281 10.90 -7.57 16.45
CA GLN A 281 9.77 -7.64 15.50
C GLN A 281 10.21 -7.47 14.03
N ARG A 282 11.45 -7.86 13.71
CA ARG A 282 12.00 -7.72 12.36
C ARG A 282 11.26 -8.57 11.33
N ILE A 283 10.97 -7.98 10.20
CA ILE A 283 10.49 -8.70 9.01
C ILE A 283 11.65 -9.23 8.18
N ARG A 284 12.73 -8.42 8.03
CA ARG A 284 13.88 -8.75 7.20
C ARG A 284 15.21 -8.40 7.91
N THR A 285 16.23 -9.21 7.66
CA THR A 285 17.59 -8.96 8.19
C THR A 285 18.59 -8.89 7.07
N TYR A 286 19.32 -7.78 7.01
CA TYR A 286 20.42 -7.49 6.10
C TYR A 286 21.73 -7.75 6.83
N ASN A 287 22.44 -8.83 6.49
CA ASN A 287 23.70 -9.21 7.12
C ASN A 287 24.85 -8.96 6.16
N PHE A 288 25.51 -7.82 6.29
CA PHE A 288 26.60 -7.41 5.41
C PHE A 288 27.86 -8.30 5.56
N PRO A 289 28.33 -8.67 6.78
CA PRO A 289 29.46 -9.57 6.93
C PRO A 289 29.29 -10.93 6.24
N GLN A 290 28.05 -11.43 6.18
CA GLN A 290 27.74 -12.70 5.53
C GLN A 290 27.22 -12.54 4.10
N GLY A 291 27.08 -11.31 3.60
CA GLY A 291 26.62 -11.02 2.24
C GLY A 291 25.18 -11.51 1.94
N ARG A 292 24.33 -11.67 2.97
CA ARG A 292 22.98 -12.26 2.80
C ARG A 292 21.87 -11.39 3.37
N VAL A 293 20.70 -11.55 2.76
CA VAL A 293 19.43 -10.98 3.25
C VAL A 293 18.44 -12.10 3.52
N THR A 294 17.81 -12.09 4.68
CA THR A 294 16.83 -13.10 5.07
C THR A 294 15.49 -12.45 5.41
N ASP A 295 14.42 -12.88 4.75
CA ASP A 295 13.05 -12.53 5.11
C ASP A 295 12.50 -13.61 6.07
N HIS A 296 12.13 -13.17 7.28
CA HIS A 296 11.72 -14.07 8.35
C HIS A 296 10.28 -14.56 8.23
N ARG A 297 9.45 -13.92 7.40
CA ARG A 297 8.04 -14.28 7.20
C ARG A 297 7.85 -15.52 6.33
N VAL A 298 8.77 -15.69 5.37
CA VAL A 298 8.78 -16.82 4.42
C VAL A 298 10.02 -17.72 4.61
N GLY A 299 10.98 -17.34 5.46
CA GLY A 299 12.20 -18.10 5.73
C GLY A 299 13.19 -18.12 4.56
N ILE A 300 13.03 -17.25 3.56
CA ILE A 300 13.87 -17.20 2.36
C ILE A 300 15.12 -16.38 2.64
N THR A 301 16.26 -16.88 2.19
CA THR A 301 17.56 -16.20 2.27
C THR A 301 18.17 -16.04 0.87
N HIS A 302 18.51 -14.82 0.52
CA HIS A 302 19.25 -14.48 -0.71
C HIS A 302 20.71 -14.17 -0.36
N HIS A 303 21.67 -14.81 -1.06
CA HIS A 303 23.10 -14.76 -0.73
C HIS A 303 23.88 -13.69 -1.49
N ASN A 304 23.20 -12.73 -2.13
CA ASN A 304 23.82 -11.54 -2.69
C ASN A 304 23.10 -10.29 -2.16
N ILE A 305 23.70 -9.64 -1.17
CA ILE A 305 23.11 -8.44 -0.57
C ILE A 305 23.08 -7.25 -1.55
N ASN A 306 24.04 -7.19 -2.49
CA ASN A 306 24.11 -6.08 -3.45
C ASN A 306 22.92 -6.10 -4.40
N ASP A 307 22.53 -7.27 -4.93
CA ASP A 307 21.37 -7.41 -5.82
C ASP A 307 20.09 -6.94 -5.14
N VAL A 308 19.98 -7.22 -3.82
CA VAL A 308 18.83 -6.76 -3.03
C VAL A 308 18.88 -5.25 -2.83
N MET A 309 20.05 -4.70 -2.46
CA MET A 309 20.22 -3.25 -2.24
C MET A 309 20.12 -2.43 -3.54
N GLU A 310 20.35 -3.04 -4.68
CA GLU A 310 20.13 -2.48 -6.01
C GLU A 310 18.67 -2.63 -6.48
N GLY A 311 17.82 -3.30 -5.70
CA GLY A 311 16.40 -3.52 -6.01
C GLY A 311 16.13 -4.63 -7.02
N GLU A 312 17.14 -5.28 -7.56
CA GLU A 312 17.00 -6.34 -8.57
C GLU A 312 16.34 -7.60 -8.01
N ALA A 313 16.73 -8.00 -6.80
CA ALA A 313 16.30 -9.24 -6.17
C ALA A 313 15.13 -9.07 -5.16
N LEU A 314 14.45 -7.92 -5.12
CA LEU A 314 13.31 -7.71 -4.22
C LEU A 314 12.14 -8.68 -4.51
N HIS A 315 11.93 -9.01 -5.77
CA HIS A 315 10.90 -9.96 -6.20
C HIS A 315 11.06 -11.34 -5.55
N VAL A 316 12.29 -11.78 -5.23
CA VAL A 316 12.56 -13.05 -4.55
C VAL A 316 11.85 -13.16 -3.21
N PHE A 317 11.61 -12.04 -2.53
CA PHE A 317 10.90 -11.99 -1.25
C PHE A 317 9.42 -11.64 -1.41
N ILE A 318 9.08 -10.76 -2.36
CA ILE A 318 7.71 -10.28 -2.56
C ILE A 318 6.83 -11.36 -3.19
N ASP A 319 7.30 -12.05 -4.24
CA ASP A 319 6.49 -13.04 -4.95
C ASP A 319 6.00 -14.20 -4.06
N PRO A 320 6.84 -14.80 -3.17
CA PRO A 320 6.36 -15.81 -2.24
C PRO A 320 5.37 -15.29 -1.20
N LEU A 321 5.47 -13.99 -0.81
CA LEU A 321 4.52 -13.37 0.11
C LEU A 321 3.17 -13.15 -0.56
N LEU A 322 3.16 -12.71 -1.82
CA LEU A 322 1.95 -12.61 -2.64
C LEU A 322 1.26 -13.97 -2.79
N LEU A 323 2.02 -15.01 -3.13
CA LEU A 323 1.48 -16.37 -3.22
C LEU A 323 0.89 -16.86 -1.90
N LYS A 324 1.55 -16.55 -0.78
CA LYS A 324 1.06 -16.91 0.55
C LYS A 324 -0.26 -16.22 0.85
N GLU A 325 -0.37 -14.92 0.59
CA GLU A 325 -1.60 -14.15 0.78
C GLU A 325 -2.73 -14.68 -0.12
N GLU A 326 -2.43 -14.97 -1.41
CA GLU A 326 -3.40 -15.57 -2.32
C GLU A 326 -3.91 -16.92 -1.79
N MET A 327 -3.03 -17.76 -1.24
CA MET A 327 -3.42 -19.05 -0.65
C MET A 327 -4.29 -18.86 0.60
N GLU A 328 -3.93 -17.94 1.48
CA GLU A 328 -4.71 -17.62 2.68
C GLU A 328 -6.11 -17.09 2.30
N ASN A 329 -6.21 -16.24 1.28
CA ASN A 329 -7.48 -15.75 0.75
C ASN A 329 -8.33 -16.86 0.14
N ILE A 330 -7.74 -17.82 -0.58
CA ILE A 330 -8.44 -18.99 -1.13
C ILE A 330 -9.00 -19.86 0.00
N ILE A 331 -8.19 -20.13 1.03
CA ILE A 331 -8.60 -20.94 2.18
C ILE A 331 -9.76 -20.27 2.93
N SER A 332 -9.66 -18.97 3.17
CA SER A 332 -10.70 -18.19 3.85
C SER A 332 -12.01 -18.17 3.05
N PHE A 333 -11.91 -17.98 1.74
CA PHE A 333 -13.07 -18.04 0.84
C PHE A 333 -13.72 -19.43 0.81
N SER A 334 -12.91 -20.49 0.74
CA SER A 334 -13.39 -21.88 0.78
C SER A 334 -14.07 -22.21 2.11
N SER A 335 -13.51 -21.76 3.24
CA SER A 335 -14.09 -21.98 4.56
C SER A 335 -15.40 -21.20 4.78
N ALA A 336 -15.52 -20.00 4.21
CA ALA A 336 -16.73 -19.19 4.30
C ALA A 336 -17.90 -19.74 3.45
N HIS A 337 -17.61 -20.54 2.41
CA HIS A 337 -18.61 -21.11 1.50
C HIS A 337 -18.76 -22.65 1.65
N SER A 338 -18.06 -23.24 2.62
CA SER A 338 -18.26 -24.63 3.03
C SER A 338 -19.44 -24.68 4.00
N ILE A 339 -20.67 -24.68 3.44
CA ILE A 339 -21.91 -25.07 4.14
C ILE A 339 -22.27 -26.49 3.74
#